data_7161dc4ffe7a8f00258aa9faf07f3c16
#
_entry.id   7161dc4ffe7a8f00258aa9faf07f3c16
#
_cell.length_a   1.000
_cell.length_b   1.000
_cell.length_c   1.000
_cell.angle_alpha   90.00
_cell.angle_beta   90.00
_cell.angle_gamma   90.00
#
_symmetry.space_group_name_H-M   'P 1'
#
loop_
_entity.id
_entity.type
_entity.pdbx_description
1 polymer ?
#
loop_
_entity_poly.entity_id
_entity_poly.type
_entity_poly.pdbx_seq_one_letter_code
_entity_poly.pdbx_strand_id
1 'polypeptide(L)'
;AGPDAVRLVGAELEDIKKLKKDADYLVEWDIPAEITMEQYLTRKKANSPKYAEVPEVSFLRTYVREDTAKCLCFYDAPDEEAVVRARKAVSTPIDRLFKLHA
;
A
#
# COMPACT_ATOMS: atom_id res chain seq x y z
N ALA A 1 -20.44 3.56 -10.59
CA ALA A 1 -19.28 3.10 -9.89
C ALA A 1 -19.19 1.59 -9.91
N GLY A 2 -18.01 1.05 -9.86
CA GLY A 2 -17.82 -0.38 -9.80
C GLY A 2 -18.19 -0.96 -8.45
N PRO A 3 -18.21 -2.30 -8.32
CA PRO A 3 -18.54 -2.96 -7.07
C PRO A 3 -17.53 -2.69 -5.96
N ASP A 4 -16.33 -2.27 -6.33
CA ASP A 4 -15.25 -1.99 -5.37
C ASP A 4 -14.98 -0.49 -5.31
N ALA A 5 -15.72 0.19 -4.45
CA ALA A 5 -15.45 1.60 -4.18
C ALA A 5 -14.11 1.70 -3.44
N VAL A 6 -13.19 2.49 -3.98
CA VAL A 6 -11.86 2.65 -3.42
C VAL A 6 -11.67 4.06 -2.92
N ARG A 7 -11.23 4.18 -1.67
CA ARG A 7 -10.89 5.45 -1.08
C ARG A 7 -9.40 5.74 -1.26
N LEU A 8 -9.11 6.92 -1.76
CA LEU A 8 -7.74 7.38 -1.89
C LEU A 8 -7.19 7.80 -0.54
N VAL A 9 -5.98 7.32 -0.23
CA VAL A 9 -5.29 7.68 0.99
C VAL A 9 -3.96 8.35 0.65
N GLY A 10 -3.84 9.63 1.03
CA GLY A 10 -2.58 10.34 0.98
C GLY A 10 -2.23 11.05 -0.33
N ALA A 11 -3.14 11.11 -1.33
CA ALA A 11 -2.84 11.82 -2.57
C ALA A 11 -4.09 12.17 -3.37
N GLU A 12 -3.95 13.09 -4.30
CA GLU A 12 -4.96 13.44 -5.26
C GLU A 12 -5.02 12.40 -6.39
N LEU A 13 -6.18 12.28 -7.02
CA LEU A 13 -6.40 11.32 -8.10
C LEU A 13 -5.41 11.51 -9.26
N GLU A 14 -5.08 12.73 -9.59
CA GLU A 14 -4.13 13.04 -10.66
C GLU A 14 -2.75 12.45 -10.38
N ASP A 15 -2.28 12.57 -9.15
CA ASP A 15 -1.00 12.03 -8.73
C ASP A 15 -0.96 10.51 -8.83
N ILE A 16 -2.09 9.87 -8.56
CA ILE A 16 -2.21 8.42 -8.61
C ILE A 16 -2.11 7.91 -10.04
N LYS A 17 -2.80 8.57 -10.97
CA LYS A 17 -2.75 8.20 -12.38
C LYS A 17 -1.32 8.26 -12.92
N LYS A 18 -0.56 9.25 -12.46
CA LYS A 18 0.83 9.44 -12.83
C LYS A 18 1.71 8.35 -12.23
N LEU A 19 1.56 8.09 -10.94
CA LEU A 19 2.39 7.12 -10.23
C LEU A 19 2.14 5.68 -10.66
N LYS A 20 0.94 5.36 -11.09
CA LYS A 20 0.58 4.02 -11.54
C LYS A 20 1.47 3.50 -12.66
N LYS A 21 2.02 4.41 -13.48
CA LYS A 21 2.94 4.03 -14.55
C LYS A 21 4.33 3.67 -14.06
N ASP A 22 4.72 4.21 -12.91
CA ASP A 22 6.09 4.13 -12.41
C ASP A 22 6.26 3.12 -11.28
N ALA A 23 5.17 2.59 -10.74
CA ALA A 23 5.22 1.61 -9.66
C ALA A 23 5.72 0.26 -10.18
N ASP A 24 6.65 -0.36 -9.45
CA ASP A 24 7.20 -1.67 -9.79
C ASP A 24 6.42 -2.82 -9.19
N TYR A 25 5.83 -2.62 -8.03
CA TYR A 25 5.14 -3.67 -7.27
C TYR A 25 3.83 -3.18 -6.67
N LEU A 26 2.87 -4.11 -6.63
CA LEU A 26 1.59 -3.91 -5.96
C LEU A 26 1.45 -4.97 -4.87
N VAL A 27 1.18 -4.53 -3.64
CA VAL A 27 0.89 -5.41 -2.52
C VAL A 27 -0.58 -5.28 -2.15
N GLU A 28 -1.28 -6.42 -2.07
CA GLU A 28 -2.63 -6.46 -1.56
C GLU A 28 -2.64 -7.01 -0.14
N TRP A 29 -3.40 -6.39 0.73
CA TRP A 29 -3.65 -6.84 2.08
C TRP A 29 -5.15 -6.90 2.31
N ASP A 30 -5.63 -8.08 2.71
CA ASP A 30 -7.02 -8.27 3.09
C ASP A 30 -7.13 -7.87 4.56
N ILE A 31 -7.71 -6.70 4.80
CA ILE A 31 -7.77 -6.12 6.14
C ILE A 31 -8.77 -6.90 7.00
N PRO A 32 -8.38 -7.34 8.22
CA PRO A 32 -9.31 -8.01 9.11
C PRO A 32 -10.58 -7.21 9.36
N ALA A 33 -11.72 -7.91 9.42
CA ALA A 33 -13.03 -7.26 9.51
C ALA A 33 -13.21 -6.39 10.76
N GLU A 34 -12.49 -6.70 11.83
CA GLU A 34 -12.56 -5.92 13.08
C GLU A 34 -11.81 -4.59 13.03
N ILE A 35 -11.01 -4.36 11.98
CA ILE A 35 -10.28 -3.09 11.83
C ILE A 35 -11.17 -2.09 11.11
N THR A 36 -11.43 -0.95 11.75
CA THR A 36 -12.19 0.15 11.15
C THR A 36 -11.27 1.02 10.29
N MET A 37 -11.87 1.86 9.44
CA MET A 37 -11.10 2.82 8.63
C MET A 37 -10.27 3.74 9.53
N GLU A 38 -10.84 4.20 10.63
CA GLU A 38 -10.13 5.07 11.58
C GLU A 38 -8.91 4.37 12.18
N GLN A 39 -9.07 3.12 12.61
CA GLN A 39 -7.99 2.32 13.17
C GLN A 39 -6.90 2.07 12.12
N TYR A 40 -7.29 1.77 10.89
CA TYR A 40 -6.37 1.57 9.80
C TYR A 40 -5.52 2.83 9.53
N LEU A 41 -6.17 3.99 9.44
CA LEU A 41 -5.47 5.25 9.17
C LEU A 41 -4.52 5.63 10.31
N THR A 42 -4.94 5.41 11.55
CA THR A 42 -4.11 5.67 12.73
C THR A 42 -2.85 4.79 12.71
N ARG A 43 -3.02 3.50 12.44
CA ARG A 43 -1.91 2.54 12.35
C ARG A 43 -0.96 2.90 11.22
N LYS A 44 -1.50 3.26 10.06
CA LYS A 44 -0.69 3.63 8.90
C LYS A 44 0.16 4.87 9.19
N LYS A 45 -0.43 5.86 9.82
CA LYS A 45 0.28 7.10 10.19
C LYS A 45 1.41 6.80 11.18
N ALA A 46 1.17 5.93 12.15
CA ALA A 46 2.16 5.57 13.16
C ALA A 46 3.31 4.76 12.57
N ASN A 47 3.04 3.88 11.60
CA ASN A 47 4.04 2.97 11.06
C ASN A 47 4.77 3.48 9.81
N SER A 48 4.19 4.40 9.06
CA SER A 48 4.79 4.90 7.82
C SER A 48 6.24 5.38 7.95
N PRO A 49 6.63 6.08 9.03
CA PRO A 49 8.03 6.50 9.18
C PRO A 49 9.02 5.34 9.19
N LYS A 50 8.57 4.13 9.53
CA LYS A 50 9.44 2.94 9.58
C LYS A 50 9.92 2.48 8.22
N TYR A 51 9.33 2.97 7.13
CA TYR A 51 9.85 2.72 5.78
C TYR A 51 11.28 3.23 5.62
N ALA A 52 11.70 4.19 6.42
CA ALA A 52 13.07 4.70 6.40
C ALA A 52 14.11 3.63 6.74
N GLU A 53 13.70 2.53 7.39
CA GLU A 53 14.58 1.40 7.69
C GLU A 53 14.93 0.58 6.45
N VAL A 54 14.18 0.76 5.35
CA VAL A 54 14.43 0.07 4.07
C VAL A 54 14.49 1.14 2.97
N PRO A 55 15.60 1.89 2.90
CA PRO A 55 15.70 3.07 2.02
C PRO A 55 15.66 2.76 0.53
N GLU A 56 15.95 1.51 0.12
CA GLU A 56 15.86 1.11 -1.28
C GLU A 56 14.42 0.95 -1.77
N VAL A 57 13.45 0.99 -0.88
CA VAL A 57 12.02 0.90 -1.22
C VAL A 57 11.36 2.25 -1.04
N SER A 58 10.65 2.68 -2.08
CA SER A 58 9.81 3.87 -2.02
C SER A 58 8.35 3.45 -1.98
N PHE A 59 7.67 3.80 -0.90
CA PHE A 59 6.23 3.63 -0.81
C PHE A 59 5.58 4.79 -1.56
N LEU A 60 4.84 4.48 -2.62
CA LEU A 60 4.29 5.50 -3.50
C LEU A 60 2.88 5.93 -3.10
N ARG A 61 1.95 4.99 -3.11
CA ARG A 61 0.54 5.29 -2.82
C ARG A 61 -0.19 4.07 -2.29
N THR A 62 -1.28 4.33 -1.60
CA THR A 62 -2.18 3.30 -1.07
C THR A 62 -3.62 3.64 -1.43
N TYR A 63 -4.35 2.62 -1.86
CA TYR A 63 -5.80 2.68 -2.01
C TYR A 63 -6.43 1.77 -0.95
N VAL A 64 -7.49 2.24 -0.32
CA VAL A 64 -8.25 1.43 0.63
C VAL A 64 -9.71 1.45 0.22
N ARG A 65 -10.33 0.27 0.15
CA ARG A 65 -11.76 0.19 -0.16
C ARG A 65 -12.57 0.89 0.93
N GLU A 66 -13.69 1.50 0.54
CA GLU A 66 -14.55 2.22 1.48
C GLU A 66 -15.02 1.34 2.65
N ASP A 67 -15.19 0.04 2.42
CA ASP A 67 -15.57 -0.91 3.46
C ASP A 67 -14.39 -1.35 4.34
N THR A 68 -13.20 -0.82 4.10
CA THR A 68 -11.95 -1.16 4.79
C THR A 68 -11.58 -2.65 4.69
N ALA A 69 -12.08 -3.34 3.66
CA ALA A 69 -11.82 -4.78 3.51
C ALA A 69 -10.52 -5.09 2.79
N LYS A 70 -10.02 -4.17 1.96
CA LYS A 70 -8.83 -4.41 1.16
C LYS A 70 -7.98 -3.14 1.02
N CYS A 71 -6.67 -3.34 1.08
CA CYS A 71 -5.67 -2.30 0.91
C CYS A 71 -4.78 -2.65 -0.27
N LEU A 72 -4.55 -1.70 -1.16
CA LEU A 72 -3.67 -1.84 -2.32
C LEU A 72 -2.54 -0.84 -2.18
N CYS A 73 -1.31 -1.34 -2.03
CA CYS A 73 -0.13 -0.48 -1.83
C CYS A 73 0.81 -0.60 -3.01
N PHE A 74 1.24 0.54 -3.55
CA PHE A 74 2.18 0.61 -4.67
C PHE A 74 3.57 0.99 -4.18
N TYR A 75 4.58 0.26 -4.68
CA TYR A 75 5.97 0.44 -4.29
C TYR A 75 6.88 0.55 -5.49
N ASP A 76 7.97 1.31 -5.32
CA ASP A 76 9.12 1.29 -6.20
C ASP A 76 10.25 0.62 -5.42
N ALA A 77 10.80 -0.47 -5.97
CA ALA A 77 11.77 -1.29 -5.26
C ALA A 77 12.63 -2.09 -6.25
N PRO A 78 13.88 -2.44 -5.87
CA PRO A 78 14.76 -3.20 -6.76
C PRO A 78 14.32 -4.65 -6.97
N ASP A 79 13.64 -5.26 -5.98
CA ASP A 79 13.17 -6.65 -6.08
C ASP A 79 12.05 -6.92 -5.08
N GLU A 80 11.46 -8.12 -5.16
CA GLU A 80 10.38 -8.53 -4.26
C GLU A 80 10.82 -8.62 -2.80
N GLU A 81 12.05 -9.08 -2.56
CA GLU A 81 12.57 -9.23 -1.21
C GLU A 81 12.62 -7.87 -0.50
N ALA A 82 12.97 -6.82 -1.22
CA ALA A 82 12.99 -5.47 -0.67
C ALA A 82 11.59 -5.06 -0.21
N VAL A 83 10.57 -5.35 -1.01
CA VAL A 83 9.16 -5.07 -0.64
C VAL A 83 8.78 -5.84 0.61
N VAL A 84 9.15 -7.11 0.71
CA VAL A 84 8.88 -7.93 1.89
C VAL A 84 9.52 -7.32 3.13
N ARG A 85 10.78 -6.89 3.03
CA ARG A 85 11.48 -6.23 4.14
C ARG A 85 10.78 -4.95 4.57
N ALA A 86 10.33 -4.14 3.59
CA ALA A 86 9.62 -2.90 3.89
C ALA A 86 8.30 -3.16 4.63
N ARG A 87 7.54 -4.17 4.19
CA ARG A 87 6.28 -4.54 4.84
C ARG A 87 6.51 -5.03 6.27
N LYS A 88 7.60 -5.76 6.52
CA LYS A 88 7.97 -6.17 7.87
C LYS A 88 8.33 -4.97 8.73
N ALA A 89 9.08 -4.02 8.19
CA ALA A 89 9.45 -2.81 8.92
C ALA A 89 8.23 -2.04 9.41
N VAL A 90 7.17 -1.97 8.58
CA VAL A 90 5.94 -1.27 8.95
C VAL A 90 4.90 -2.20 9.57
N SER A 91 5.27 -3.43 9.90
CA SER A 91 4.41 -4.42 10.57
C SER A 91 3.08 -4.65 9.86
N THR A 92 3.12 -4.72 8.53
CA THR A 92 1.90 -4.89 7.72
C THR A 92 2.01 -6.13 6.84
N PRO A 93 0.98 -7.00 6.85
CA PRO A 93 1.02 -8.26 6.09
C PRO A 93 0.97 -8.08 4.58
N ILE A 94 1.39 -9.14 3.88
CA ILE A 94 1.23 -9.28 2.44
C ILE A 94 0.34 -10.50 2.20
N ASP A 95 -0.80 -10.28 1.56
CA ASP A 95 -1.63 -11.40 1.12
C ASP A 95 -1.33 -11.77 -0.32
N ARG A 96 -1.07 -10.77 -1.15
CA ARG A 96 -0.68 -10.96 -2.55
C ARG A 96 0.33 -9.89 -2.96
N LEU A 97 1.31 -10.29 -3.76
CA LEU A 97 2.35 -9.40 -4.28
C LEU A 97 2.44 -9.58 -5.80
N PHE A 98 2.32 -8.47 -6.53
CA PHE A 98 2.38 -8.48 -7.99
C PHE A 98 3.53 -7.62 -8.48
N LYS A 99 4.29 -8.14 -9.44
CA LYS A 99 5.28 -7.38 -10.18
C LYS A 99 4.57 -6.72 -11.37
N LEU A 100 4.68 -5.40 -11.48
CA LEU A 100 3.94 -4.63 -12.47
C LEU A 100 4.68 -4.45 -13.80
N HIS A 101 5.98 -4.67 -13.81
CA HIS A 101 6.81 -4.58 -15.02
C HIS A 101 7.65 -5.84 -15.18
N ALA A 102 7.87 -6.22 -16.42
CA ALA A 102 8.69 -7.39 -16.75
C ALA A 102 10.16 -7.19 -16.38
#